data_eeea10779d6553ec651432ef4e7f0942
#
_entry.id   eeea10779d6553ec651432ef4e7f0942
#
_cell.length_a   1.000
_cell.length_b   1.000
_cell.length_c   1.000
_cell.angle_alpha   90.00
_cell.angle_beta   90.00
_cell.angle_gamma   90.00
#
_symmetry.space_group_name_H-M   'P 1'
#
loop_
_entity.id
_entity.type
_entity.pdbx_description
1 polymer ?
#
loop_
_entity_poly.entity_id
_entity_poly.type
_entity_poly.pdbx_seq_one_letter_code
_entity_poly.pdbx_strand_id
1 'polypeptide(L)'
;MGCHQGIPIRRSPMTIRQNMNTMLETLKQPWPWYVAGALIGLTVPYLLLVGNKSFGISSSLRHLCAACIPGDVKFFKYDWKKEVWNLFFVGGIALGAFIGATLLADPNPVELAEPTKAYLAEKGITDNSGLMPSEIFSWSNLLTLRGLIFFVLGGFMVGFGTRYAGGCTSGHAIMGLSSLQWPSLVATIMFMVGGILMTWFILPHLLTL
;
A
#
# COMPACT_ATOMS: atom_id res chain seq x y z
N MET A 1 -18.58 -61.12 22.75
CA MET A 1 -19.27 -60.48 21.62
C MET A 1 -19.63 -59.05 22.05
N GLY A 2 -18.83 -58.09 21.79
CA GLY A 2 -19.05 -56.69 22.14
C GLY A 2 -19.11 -55.85 20.87
N CYS A 3 -20.30 -55.36 20.51
CA CYS A 3 -20.52 -54.45 19.39
C CYS A 3 -19.94 -53.07 19.68
N HIS A 4 -18.86 -52.72 18.99
CA HIS A 4 -18.44 -51.32 18.88
C HIS A 4 -19.37 -50.60 17.90
N GLN A 5 -20.33 -49.84 18.45
CA GLN A 5 -21.13 -48.89 17.69
C GLN A 5 -20.27 -47.64 17.48
N GLY A 6 -19.73 -47.45 16.25
CA GLY A 6 -19.12 -46.19 15.82
C GLY A 6 -20.17 -45.10 15.75
N ILE A 7 -20.04 -44.10 16.60
CA ILE A 7 -20.91 -42.90 16.61
C ILE A 7 -20.51 -42.06 15.37
N PRO A 8 -21.41 -41.85 14.39
CA PRO A 8 -21.13 -40.93 13.30
C PRO A 8 -21.11 -39.53 13.86
N ILE A 9 -19.95 -38.86 13.85
CA ILE A 9 -19.81 -37.44 14.15
C ILE A 9 -20.51 -36.64 13.05
N ARG A 10 -21.79 -36.45 13.18
CA ARG A 10 -22.61 -35.55 12.35
C ARG A 10 -22.28 -34.14 12.76
N ARG A 11 -21.31 -33.51 12.11
CA ARG A 11 -21.06 -32.07 12.28
C ARG A 11 -22.34 -31.33 11.90
N SER A 12 -22.97 -30.68 12.87
CA SER A 12 -24.22 -29.96 12.66
C SER A 12 -23.94 -28.75 11.74
N PRO A 13 -24.90 -28.32 10.88
CA PRO A 13 -24.75 -27.14 10.02
C PRO A 13 -24.50 -25.86 10.84
N MET A 14 -24.88 -25.83 12.10
CA MET A 14 -24.59 -24.74 13.04
C MET A 14 -23.09 -24.60 13.33
N THR A 15 -22.36 -25.72 13.42
CA THR A 15 -20.90 -25.72 13.65
C THR A 15 -20.13 -25.14 12.47
N ILE A 16 -20.57 -25.40 11.25
CA ILE A 16 -19.92 -24.85 10.02
C ILE A 16 -20.11 -23.35 9.97
N ARG A 17 -21.32 -22.85 10.22
CA ARG A 17 -21.62 -21.42 10.24
C ARG A 17 -20.86 -20.68 11.35
N GLN A 18 -20.76 -21.29 12.51
CA GLN A 18 -20.04 -20.74 13.65
C GLN A 18 -18.53 -20.66 13.37
N ASN A 19 -17.93 -21.71 12.80
CA ASN A 19 -16.53 -21.71 12.38
C ASN A 19 -16.26 -20.65 11.29
N MET A 20 -17.18 -20.50 10.33
CA MET A 20 -17.06 -19.49 9.27
C MET A 20 -17.10 -18.06 9.82
N ASN A 21 -18.00 -17.78 10.77
CA ASN A 21 -18.06 -16.47 11.44
C ASN A 21 -16.78 -16.20 12.25
N THR A 22 -16.27 -17.18 12.98
CA THR A 22 -15.02 -17.05 13.74
C THR A 22 -13.83 -16.80 12.82
N MET A 23 -13.75 -17.49 11.66
CA MET A 23 -12.71 -17.22 10.66
C MET A 23 -12.83 -15.80 10.09
N LEU A 24 -14.05 -15.33 9.82
CA LEU A 24 -14.28 -13.98 9.29
C LEU A 24 -13.89 -12.91 10.32
N GLU A 25 -14.23 -13.08 11.57
CA GLU A 25 -13.82 -12.19 12.66
C GLU A 25 -12.30 -12.17 12.85
N THR A 26 -11.64 -13.32 12.74
CA THR A 26 -10.17 -13.39 12.79
C THR A 26 -9.51 -12.67 11.59
N LEU A 27 -10.12 -12.73 10.41
CA LEU A 27 -9.63 -12.04 9.21
C LEU A 27 -9.80 -10.52 9.30
N LYS A 28 -10.78 -10.03 10.03
CA LYS A 28 -11.03 -8.59 10.26
C LYS A 28 -10.06 -7.97 11.25
N GLN A 29 -9.48 -8.78 12.15
CA GLN A 29 -8.53 -8.27 13.12
C GLN A 29 -7.24 -7.79 12.44
N PRO A 30 -6.57 -6.75 12.96
CA PRO A 30 -5.30 -6.27 12.41
C PRO A 30 -4.23 -7.36 12.49
N TRP A 31 -3.72 -7.76 11.35
CA TRP A 31 -2.71 -8.82 11.28
C TRP A 31 -1.37 -8.30 11.79
N PRO A 32 -0.64 -9.11 12.57
CA PRO A 32 0.69 -8.75 13.00
C PRO A 32 1.60 -8.43 11.81
N TRP A 33 2.42 -7.39 11.92
CA TRP A 33 3.30 -6.91 10.85
C TRP A 33 4.22 -8.00 10.29
N TYR A 34 4.67 -8.93 11.13
CA TYR A 34 5.54 -10.05 10.71
C TYR A 34 4.82 -11.07 9.83
N VAL A 35 3.51 -11.27 10.02
CA VAL A 35 2.69 -12.15 9.17
C VAL A 35 2.40 -11.46 7.83
N ALA A 36 1.89 -10.24 7.89
CA ALA A 36 1.58 -9.46 6.69
C ALA A 36 2.84 -9.19 5.85
N GLY A 37 3.96 -8.84 6.50
CA GLY A 37 5.23 -8.60 5.83
C GLY A 37 5.78 -9.85 5.12
N ALA A 38 5.71 -11.01 5.77
CA ALA A 38 6.12 -12.27 5.17
C ALA A 38 5.26 -12.63 3.95
N LEU A 39 3.93 -12.47 4.04
CA LEU A 39 3.03 -12.72 2.91
C LEU A 39 3.30 -11.78 1.73
N ILE A 40 3.51 -10.50 1.98
CA ILE A 40 3.88 -9.53 0.94
C ILE A 40 5.23 -9.91 0.31
N GLY A 41 6.23 -10.25 1.12
CA GLY A 41 7.54 -10.68 0.64
C GLY A 41 7.48 -11.93 -0.23
N LEU A 42 6.63 -12.90 0.09
CA LEU A 42 6.43 -14.13 -0.68
C LEU A 42 5.78 -13.90 -2.05
N THR A 43 5.11 -12.77 -2.28
CA THR A 43 4.60 -12.43 -3.62
C THR A 43 5.70 -12.29 -4.66
N VAL A 44 6.91 -11.87 -4.24
CA VAL A 44 8.06 -11.68 -5.14
C VAL A 44 8.56 -13.00 -5.72
N PRO A 45 8.98 -14.01 -4.92
CA PRO A 45 9.40 -15.29 -5.46
C PRO A 45 8.26 -16.00 -6.21
N TYR A 46 7.01 -15.83 -5.78
CA TYR A 46 5.86 -16.38 -6.49
C TYR A 46 5.74 -15.80 -7.91
N LEU A 47 5.83 -14.49 -8.09
CA LEU A 47 5.78 -13.84 -9.41
C LEU A 47 6.97 -14.26 -10.30
N LEU A 48 8.15 -14.42 -9.71
CA LEU A 48 9.33 -14.87 -10.44
C LEU A 48 9.18 -16.32 -10.90
N LEU A 49 8.71 -17.23 -10.05
CA LEU A 49 8.59 -18.65 -10.36
C LEU A 49 7.47 -18.96 -11.36
N VAL A 50 6.32 -18.31 -11.19
CA VAL A 50 5.12 -18.61 -12.02
C VAL A 50 5.17 -17.85 -13.35
N GLY A 51 5.66 -16.61 -13.37
CA GLY A 51 5.55 -15.75 -14.53
C GLY A 51 6.86 -15.20 -15.07
N ASN A 52 7.99 -15.45 -14.41
CA ASN A 52 9.26 -14.78 -14.66
C ASN A 52 9.10 -13.25 -14.74
N LYS A 53 8.29 -12.70 -13.82
CA LYS A 53 7.93 -11.27 -13.76
C LYS A 53 8.49 -10.64 -12.50
N SER A 54 9.01 -9.41 -12.64
CA SER A 54 9.53 -8.64 -11.52
C SER A 54 8.42 -7.81 -10.86
N PHE A 55 8.33 -7.82 -9.54
CA PHE A 55 7.39 -6.98 -8.81
C PHE A 55 7.77 -5.50 -8.94
N GLY A 56 6.82 -4.66 -9.39
CA GLY A 56 7.05 -3.22 -9.47
C GLY A 56 5.79 -2.47 -9.87
N ILE A 57 5.40 -1.47 -9.06
CA ILE A 57 4.18 -0.68 -9.27
C ILE A 57 4.50 0.65 -9.97
N SER A 58 5.70 1.21 -9.75
CA SER A 58 6.07 2.54 -10.29
C SER A 58 6.08 2.64 -11.81
N SER A 59 6.24 1.52 -12.51
CA SER A 59 6.17 1.47 -13.98
C SER A 59 4.75 1.52 -14.53
N SER A 60 3.73 1.22 -13.73
CA SER A 60 2.33 1.14 -14.17
C SER A 60 1.81 2.44 -14.77
N LEU A 61 2.16 3.58 -14.16
CA LEU A 61 1.81 4.90 -14.71
C LEU A 61 2.44 5.13 -16.08
N ARG A 62 3.68 4.71 -16.27
CA ARG A 62 4.34 4.80 -17.58
C ARG A 62 3.64 3.93 -18.62
N HIS A 63 3.23 2.70 -18.26
CA HIS A 63 2.49 1.81 -19.15
C HIS A 63 1.11 2.40 -19.49
N LEU A 64 0.43 2.99 -18.50
CA LEU A 64 -0.86 3.64 -18.70
C LEU A 64 -0.71 4.87 -19.61
N CYS A 65 0.28 5.72 -19.38
CA CYS A 65 0.55 6.87 -20.24
C CYS A 65 0.91 6.44 -21.67
N ALA A 66 1.72 5.40 -21.84
CA ALA A 66 2.06 4.86 -23.16
C ALA A 66 0.84 4.28 -23.91
N ALA A 67 -0.15 3.77 -23.18
CA ALA A 67 -1.38 3.26 -23.76
C ALA A 67 -2.37 4.36 -24.13
N CYS A 68 -2.48 5.41 -23.29
CA CYS A 68 -3.51 6.47 -23.46
C CYS A 68 -3.03 7.67 -24.28
N ILE A 69 -1.74 8.00 -24.19
CA ILE A 69 -1.17 9.20 -24.83
C ILE A 69 0.07 8.77 -25.62
N PRO A 70 -0.10 8.17 -26.80
CA PRO A 70 1.00 7.75 -27.66
C PRO A 70 1.64 8.96 -28.36
N GLY A 71 2.08 9.97 -27.61
CA GLY A 71 2.78 11.13 -28.14
C GLY A 71 4.14 10.78 -28.73
N ASP A 72 4.78 11.74 -29.41
CA ASP A 72 6.09 11.54 -30.07
C ASP A 72 7.30 11.52 -29.08
N VAL A 73 7.01 11.23 -27.81
CA VAL A 73 8.01 11.17 -26.74
C VAL A 73 8.69 9.80 -26.76
N LYS A 74 9.99 9.74 -27.02
CA LYS A 74 10.78 8.49 -27.04
C LYS A 74 10.60 7.62 -25.81
N PHE A 75 10.32 8.24 -24.66
CA PHE A 75 10.11 7.55 -23.38
C PHE A 75 8.86 6.64 -23.37
N PHE A 76 7.81 6.97 -24.15
CA PHE A 76 6.59 6.19 -24.29
C PHE A 76 6.57 5.29 -25.53
N LYS A 77 7.59 5.40 -26.42
CA LYS A 77 7.71 4.55 -27.62
C LYS A 77 8.35 3.20 -27.28
N TYR A 78 7.56 2.32 -26.72
CA TYR A 78 7.92 0.91 -26.49
C TYR A 78 6.65 0.04 -26.57
N ASP A 79 6.84 -1.27 -26.69
CA ASP A 79 5.74 -2.23 -26.76
C ASP A 79 5.12 -2.44 -25.37
N TRP A 80 4.26 -1.52 -24.95
CA TRP A 80 3.56 -1.57 -23.67
C TRP A 80 2.65 -2.79 -23.52
N LYS A 81 2.24 -3.41 -24.66
CA LYS A 81 1.40 -4.61 -24.64
C LYS A 81 2.09 -5.80 -23.98
N LYS A 82 3.40 -5.87 -24.02
CA LYS A 82 4.18 -6.90 -23.29
C LYS A 82 4.14 -6.71 -21.78
N GLU A 83 3.82 -5.51 -21.32
CA GLU A 83 3.76 -5.13 -19.91
C GLU A 83 2.32 -5.05 -19.37
N VAL A 84 1.32 -5.45 -20.15
CA VAL A 84 -0.10 -5.46 -19.74
C VAL A 84 -0.32 -6.29 -18.47
N TRP A 85 0.45 -7.34 -18.26
CA TRP A 85 0.43 -8.13 -17.01
C TRP A 85 0.60 -7.26 -15.77
N ASN A 86 1.44 -6.21 -15.82
CA ASN A 86 1.67 -5.29 -14.71
C ASN A 86 0.42 -4.46 -14.41
N LEU A 87 -0.33 -4.04 -15.42
CA LEU A 87 -1.61 -3.34 -15.25
C LEU A 87 -2.67 -4.25 -14.61
N PHE A 88 -2.74 -5.51 -15.03
CA PHE A 88 -3.61 -6.50 -14.38
C PHE A 88 -3.20 -6.76 -12.93
N PHE A 89 -1.91 -6.84 -12.66
CA PHE A 89 -1.39 -7.02 -11.31
C PHE A 89 -1.79 -5.84 -10.39
N VAL A 90 -1.60 -4.60 -10.85
CA VAL A 90 -2.01 -3.41 -10.10
C VAL A 90 -3.54 -3.32 -9.96
N GLY A 91 -4.28 -3.68 -11.00
CA GLY A 91 -5.74 -3.81 -10.94
C GLY A 91 -6.18 -4.83 -9.89
N GLY A 92 -5.48 -5.96 -9.78
CA GLY A 92 -5.69 -6.98 -8.74
C GLY A 92 -5.43 -6.44 -7.32
N ILE A 93 -4.37 -5.64 -7.14
CA ILE A 93 -4.11 -4.97 -5.86
C ILE A 93 -5.24 -4.00 -5.51
N ALA A 94 -5.69 -3.18 -6.46
CA ALA A 94 -6.79 -2.24 -6.26
C ALA A 94 -8.10 -2.96 -5.91
N LEU A 95 -8.40 -4.04 -6.61
CA LEU A 95 -9.58 -4.87 -6.32
C LEU A 95 -9.48 -5.54 -4.93
N GLY A 96 -8.30 -6.07 -4.58
CA GLY A 96 -8.06 -6.64 -3.26
C GLY A 96 -8.20 -5.61 -2.14
N ALA A 97 -7.69 -4.40 -2.35
CA ALA A 97 -7.86 -3.29 -1.41
C ALA A 97 -9.33 -2.88 -1.26
N PHE A 98 -10.09 -2.81 -2.38
CA PHE A 98 -11.52 -2.54 -2.36
C PHE A 98 -12.30 -3.60 -1.57
N ILE A 99 -12.03 -4.88 -1.83
CA ILE A 99 -12.64 -6.01 -1.09
C ILE A 99 -12.28 -5.92 0.40
N GLY A 100 -11.01 -5.65 0.73
CA GLY A 100 -10.55 -5.48 2.10
C GLY A 100 -11.27 -4.33 2.81
N ALA A 101 -11.37 -3.18 2.15
CA ALA A 101 -12.00 -1.99 2.70
C ALA A 101 -13.53 -2.11 2.85
N THR A 102 -14.20 -2.98 2.05
CA THR A 102 -15.66 -3.14 2.11
C THR A 102 -16.12 -4.31 2.95
N LEU A 103 -15.42 -5.46 2.85
CA LEU A 103 -15.84 -6.71 3.51
C LEU A 103 -15.07 -7.03 4.79
N LEU A 104 -13.83 -6.56 4.90
CA LEU A 104 -12.94 -6.86 6.03
C LEU A 104 -12.58 -5.62 6.85
N ALA A 105 -13.14 -4.45 6.54
CA ALA A 105 -12.90 -3.25 7.31
C ALA A 105 -13.36 -3.44 8.77
N ASP A 106 -12.52 -3.05 9.70
CA ASP A 106 -12.92 -2.88 11.09
C ASP A 106 -13.80 -1.61 11.18
N PRO A 107 -15.00 -1.68 11.75
CA PRO A 107 -15.85 -0.51 11.94
C PRO A 107 -15.27 0.49 12.96
N ASN A 108 -14.30 0.08 13.76
CA ASN A 108 -13.67 0.95 14.73
C ASN A 108 -12.65 1.89 14.05
N PRO A 109 -12.65 3.18 14.40
CA PRO A 109 -11.65 4.11 13.91
C PRO A 109 -10.24 3.70 14.41
N VAL A 110 -9.22 4.04 13.65
CA VAL A 110 -7.82 3.79 14.05
C VAL A 110 -7.52 4.57 15.33
N GLU A 111 -7.16 3.86 16.40
CA GLU A 111 -6.76 4.49 17.66
C GLU A 111 -5.36 5.07 17.55
N LEU A 112 -5.26 6.38 17.50
CA LEU A 112 -4.00 7.10 17.59
C LEU A 112 -3.63 7.33 19.06
N ALA A 113 -2.33 7.29 19.35
CA ALA A 113 -1.82 7.63 20.67
C ALA A 113 -2.19 9.08 21.05
N GLU A 114 -2.61 9.31 22.29
CA GLU A 114 -3.06 10.64 22.76
C GLU A 114 -2.02 11.76 22.51
N PRO A 115 -0.69 11.55 22.71
CA PRO A 115 0.30 12.57 22.36
C PRO A 115 0.31 12.94 20.88
N THR A 116 0.04 11.96 20.00
CA THR A 116 -0.04 12.19 18.55
C THR A 116 -1.28 13.00 18.18
N LYS A 117 -2.44 12.69 18.79
CA LYS A 117 -3.68 13.47 18.59
C LYS A 117 -3.49 14.92 19.03
N ALA A 118 -2.89 15.12 20.20
CA ALA A 118 -2.63 16.46 20.73
C ALA A 118 -1.70 17.25 19.80
N TYR A 119 -0.63 16.63 19.31
CA TYR A 119 0.30 17.26 18.36
C TYR A 119 -0.37 17.61 17.03
N LEU A 120 -1.19 16.71 16.48
CA LEU A 120 -1.92 16.97 15.24
C LEU A 120 -2.96 18.08 15.41
N ALA A 121 -3.68 18.10 16.52
CA ALA A 121 -4.65 19.14 16.84
C ALA A 121 -3.99 20.52 16.96
N GLU A 122 -2.81 20.62 17.58
CA GLU A 122 -2.00 21.85 17.63
C GLU A 122 -1.65 22.36 16.24
N LYS A 123 -1.47 21.47 15.26
CA LYS A 123 -1.18 21.80 13.86
C LYS A 123 -2.43 21.98 12.99
N GLY A 124 -3.62 22.00 13.59
CA GLY A 124 -4.89 22.21 12.89
C GLY A 124 -5.40 20.99 12.14
N ILE A 125 -4.93 19.79 12.48
CA ILE A 125 -5.42 18.53 11.94
C ILE A 125 -6.25 17.84 13.03
N THR A 126 -7.57 17.86 12.87
CA THR A 126 -8.52 17.33 13.86
C THR A 126 -9.28 16.12 13.36
N ASP A 127 -9.43 15.98 12.04
CA ASP A 127 -10.10 14.86 11.43
C ASP A 127 -9.13 13.68 11.22
N ASN A 128 -9.24 12.70 12.12
CA ASN A 128 -8.47 11.45 12.09
C ASN A 128 -9.35 10.24 11.70
N SER A 129 -10.54 10.47 11.16
CA SER A 129 -11.49 9.41 10.82
C SER A 129 -11.14 8.69 9.50
N GLY A 130 -10.42 9.37 8.61
CA GLY A 130 -10.05 8.88 7.30
C GLY A 130 -8.59 8.40 7.20
N LEU A 131 -8.23 7.87 6.03
CA LEU A 131 -6.84 7.50 5.70
C LEU A 131 -5.95 8.73 5.43
N MET A 132 -6.55 9.88 5.16
CA MET A 132 -5.87 11.14 4.87
C MET A 132 -6.61 12.28 5.54
N PRO A 133 -5.90 13.24 6.16
CA PRO A 133 -6.56 14.40 6.79
C PRO A 133 -7.25 15.26 5.74
N SER A 134 -8.56 15.48 5.92
CA SER A 134 -9.39 16.28 5.02
C SER A 134 -8.97 17.75 4.98
N GLU A 135 -8.36 18.26 6.05
CA GLU A 135 -7.82 19.62 6.14
C GLU A 135 -6.65 19.88 5.18
N ILE A 136 -5.98 18.83 4.70
CA ILE A 136 -4.90 18.95 3.71
C ILE A 136 -5.38 18.46 2.35
N PHE A 137 -6.00 17.26 2.31
CA PHE A 137 -6.34 16.55 1.09
C PHE A 137 -7.81 16.75 0.71
N SER A 138 -8.23 17.99 0.47
CA SER A 138 -9.54 18.35 -0.06
C SER A 138 -9.44 19.15 -1.34
N TRP A 139 -10.46 19.07 -2.18
CA TRP A 139 -10.53 19.85 -3.42
C TRP A 139 -10.49 21.36 -3.18
N SER A 140 -11.05 21.83 -2.06
CA SER A 140 -11.02 23.24 -1.66
C SER A 140 -9.62 23.71 -1.30
N ASN A 141 -8.79 22.85 -0.75
CA ASN A 141 -7.43 23.17 -0.31
C ASN A 141 -6.39 23.02 -1.44
N LEU A 142 -6.75 22.41 -2.56
CA LEU A 142 -5.84 22.19 -3.69
C LEU A 142 -5.24 23.51 -4.22
N LEU A 143 -6.02 24.60 -4.23
CA LEU A 143 -5.60 25.91 -4.72
C LEU A 143 -5.02 26.82 -3.63
N THR A 144 -4.96 26.38 -2.39
CA THR A 144 -4.26 27.11 -1.32
C THR A 144 -2.75 26.99 -1.48
N LEU A 145 -1.99 27.94 -0.95
CA LEU A 145 -0.51 27.87 -0.97
C LEU A 145 0.00 26.58 -0.34
N ARG A 146 -0.60 26.19 0.77
CA ARG A 146 -0.30 24.94 1.47
C ARG A 146 -0.60 23.72 0.59
N GLY A 147 -1.80 23.65 -0.01
CA GLY A 147 -2.17 22.58 -0.93
C GLY A 147 -1.26 22.50 -2.15
N LEU A 148 -0.93 23.64 -2.75
CA LEU A 148 -0.03 23.71 -3.91
C LEU A 148 1.36 23.13 -3.58
N ILE A 149 1.92 23.46 -2.41
CA ILE A 149 3.20 22.89 -1.96
C ILE A 149 3.10 21.39 -1.80
N PHE A 150 2.08 20.88 -1.12
CA PHE A 150 1.93 19.43 -0.92
C PHE A 150 1.69 18.69 -2.23
N PHE A 151 0.81 19.17 -3.10
CA PHE A 151 0.43 18.45 -4.31
C PHE A 151 1.45 18.62 -5.45
N VAL A 152 1.91 19.86 -5.71
CA VAL A 152 2.81 20.12 -6.84
C VAL A 152 4.25 19.78 -6.48
N LEU A 153 4.80 20.39 -5.41
CA LEU A 153 6.18 20.17 -5.02
C LEU A 153 6.38 18.76 -4.49
N GLY A 154 5.49 18.28 -3.62
CA GLY A 154 5.53 16.91 -3.09
C GLY A 154 5.39 15.86 -4.21
N GLY A 155 4.42 16.04 -5.10
CA GLY A 155 4.23 15.17 -6.27
C GLY A 155 5.44 15.17 -7.21
N PHE A 156 6.03 16.34 -7.46
CA PHE A 156 7.26 16.46 -8.25
C PHE A 156 8.43 15.72 -7.58
N MET A 157 8.64 15.91 -6.28
CA MET A 157 9.71 15.24 -5.54
C MET A 157 9.56 13.72 -5.56
N VAL A 158 8.35 13.20 -5.39
CA VAL A 158 8.07 11.75 -5.47
C VAL A 158 8.33 11.24 -6.89
N GLY A 159 7.81 11.93 -7.91
CA GLY A 159 7.96 11.54 -9.30
C GLY A 159 9.42 11.58 -9.77
N PHE A 160 10.12 12.66 -9.47
CA PHE A 160 11.55 12.81 -9.79
C PHE A 160 12.40 11.80 -9.01
N GLY A 161 12.19 11.68 -7.69
CA GLY A 161 12.96 10.80 -6.82
C GLY A 161 12.84 9.33 -7.21
N THR A 162 11.63 8.85 -7.47
CA THR A 162 11.40 7.47 -7.91
C THR A 162 12.02 7.19 -9.28
N ARG A 163 12.04 8.18 -10.15
CA ARG A 163 12.67 8.05 -11.47
C ARG A 163 14.18 8.06 -11.37
N TYR A 164 14.75 8.95 -10.56
CA TYR A 164 16.19 9.05 -10.33
C TYR A 164 16.75 7.79 -9.65
N ALA A 165 16.05 7.29 -8.63
CA ALA A 165 16.43 6.07 -7.92
C ALA A 165 16.24 4.78 -8.75
N GLY A 166 15.54 4.84 -9.89
CA GLY A 166 15.22 3.67 -10.70
C GLY A 166 14.11 2.78 -10.15
N GLY A 167 13.41 3.21 -9.10
CA GLY A 167 12.30 2.49 -8.49
C GLY A 167 11.71 3.23 -7.30
N CYS A 168 10.54 2.80 -6.87
CA CYS A 168 9.90 3.28 -5.64
C CYS A 168 10.06 2.25 -4.52
N THR A 169 9.37 2.44 -3.40
CA THR A 169 9.37 1.53 -2.25
C THR A 169 9.01 0.09 -2.65
N SER A 170 8.06 -0.10 -3.58
CA SER A 170 7.70 -1.45 -4.07
C SER A 170 8.85 -2.13 -4.83
N GLY A 171 9.62 -1.36 -5.61
CA GLY A 171 10.76 -1.88 -6.36
C GLY A 171 12.00 -2.15 -5.49
N HIS A 172 12.29 -1.29 -4.54
CA HIS A 172 13.47 -1.43 -3.67
C HIS A 172 13.14 -2.18 -2.37
N ALA A 173 12.14 -1.73 -1.59
CA ALA A 173 11.88 -2.33 -0.29
C ALA A 173 11.18 -3.69 -0.38
N ILE A 174 10.29 -3.92 -1.33
CA ILE A 174 9.64 -5.21 -1.48
C ILE A 174 10.45 -6.12 -2.40
N MET A 175 10.57 -5.77 -3.68
CA MET A 175 11.24 -6.60 -4.68
C MET A 175 12.74 -6.75 -4.38
N GLY A 176 13.44 -5.63 -4.18
CA GLY A 176 14.88 -5.62 -4.03
C GLY A 176 15.36 -6.31 -2.75
N LEU A 177 14.68 -6.10 -1.60
CA LEU A 177 15.02 -6.77 -0.36
C LEU A 177 14.67 -8.26 -0.41
N SER A 178 13.51 -8.62 -0.97
CA SER A 178 13.14 -10.04 -1.13
C SER A 178 14.10 -10.80 -2.07
N SER A 179 14.76 -10.06 -2.99
CA SER A 179 15.80 -10.60 -3.87
C SER A 179 17.22 -10.40 -3.33
N LEU A 180 17.38 -9.97 -2.06
CA LEU A 180 18.65 -9.75 -1.36
C LEU A 180 19.61 -8.80 -2.11
N GLN A 181 19.08 -7.75 -2.74
CA GLN A 181 19.88 -6.78 -3.50
C GLN A 181 20.43 -5.66 -2.59
N TRP A 182 21.73 -5.60 -2.41
CA TRP A 182 22.41 -4.56 -1.63
C TRP A 182 22.06 -3.11 -2.04
N PRO A 183 22.04 -2.73 -3.34
CA PRO A 183 21.66 -1.39 -3.73
C PRO A 183 20.23 -1.02 -3.28
N SER A 184 19.33 -1.98 -3.27
CA SER A 184 17.95 -1.79 -2.83
C SER A 184 17.84 -1.61 -1.32
N LEU A 185 18.70 -2.26 -0.54
CA LEU A 185 18.80 -2.03 0.90
C LEU A 185 19.24 -0.59 1.20
N VAL A 186 20.29 -0.12 0.52
CA VAL A 186 20.76 1.27 0.67
C VAL A 186 19.67 2.27 0.28
N ALA A 187 19.00 2.06 -0.86
CA ALA A 187 17.90 2.91 -1.29
C ALA A 187 16.76 2.95 -0.26
N THR A 188 16.40 1.80 0.32
CA THR A 188 15.35 1.71 1.35
C THR A 188 15.74 2.45 2.62
N ILE A 189 16.99 2.31 3.08
CA ILE A 189 17.50 3.08 4.23
C ILE A 189 17.42 4.58 3.94
N MET A 190 17.83 5.03 2.75
CA MET A 190 17.79 6.44 2.38
C MET A 190 16.36 6.99 2.26
N PHE A 191 15.38 6.17 1.84
CA PHE A 191 13.96 6.56 1.89
C PHE A 191 13.49 6.80 3.33
N MET A 192 13.87 5.93 4.26
CA MET A 192 13.55 6.09 5.68
C MET A 192 14.22 7.35 6.28
N VAL A 193 15.50 7.55 6.00
CA VAL A 193 16.23 8.76 6.45
C VAL A 193 15.57 10.03 5.88
N GLY A 194 15.27 10.06 4.58
CA GLY A 194 14.59 11.18 3.94
C GLY A 194 13.21 11.47 4.56
N GLY A 195 12.42 10.42 4.83
CA GLY A 195 11.14 10.54 5.50
C GLY A 195 11.25 11.11 6.91
N ILE A 196 12.21 10.64 7.71
CA ILE A 196 12.47 11.14 9.06
C ILE A 196 12.88 12.63 9.01
N LEU A 197 13.82 12.99 8.13
CA LEU A 197 14.26 14.38 7.98
C LEU A 197 13.09 15.28 7.56
N MET A 198 12.27 14.84 6.60
CA MET A 198 11.08 15.59 6.18
C MET A 198 10.10 15.79 7.33
N THR A 199 9.80 14.74 8.09
CA THR A 199 8.82 14.77 9.17
C THR A 199 9.30 15.65 10.35
N TRP A 200 10.58 15.62 10.69
CA TRP A 200 11.09 16.36 11.84
C TRP A 200 11.46 17.81 11.55
N PHE A 201 11.96 18.11 10.36
CA PHE A 201 12.48 19.45 10.05
C PHE A 201 11.56 20.25 9.14
N ILE A 202 10.94 19.63 8.16
CA ILE A 202 10.22 20.36 7.10
C ILE A 202 8.70 20.40 7.38
N LEU A 203 8.13 19.25 7.73
CA LEU A 203 6.69 19.11 7.92
C LEU A 203 6.12 20.05 8.99
N PRO A 204 6.75 20.26 10.19
CA PRO A 204 6.21 21.17 11.18
C PRO A 204 6.06 22.61 10.66
N HIS A 205 6.97 23.07 9.81
CA HIS A 205 6.91 24.41 9.20
C HIS A 205 5.85 24.48 8.10
N LEU A 206 5.70 23.43 7.30
CA LEU A 206 4.67 23.37 6.26
C LEU A 206 3.25 23.29 6.84
N LEU A 207 3.09 22.67 8.01
CA LEU A 207 1.80 22.59 8.69
C LEU A 207 1.37 23.92 9.34
N THR A 208 2.28 24.86 9.53
CA THR A 208 1.98 26.19 10.09
C THR A 208 1.72 27.25 9.03
N LEU A 209 1.92 26.95 7.75
CA LEU A 209 1.53 27.78 6.60
C LEU A 209 0.02 27.72 6.34
#